data_03c462032e024dee58f065a6331f11ea
#
_entry.id   03c462032e024dee58f065a6331f11ea
#
_cell.length_a   1.000
_cell.length_b   1.000
_cell.length_c   1.000
_cell.angle_alpha   90.00
_cell.angle_beta   90.00
_cell.angle_gamma   90.00
#
_symmetry.space_group_name_H-M   'P 1'
#
loop_
_entity.id
_entity.type
_entity.pdbx_description
1 polymer ?
#
loop_
_entity_poly.entity_id
_entity_poly.type
_entity_poly.pdbx_seq_one_letter_code
_entity_poly.pdbx_strand_id
1 'polypeptide(L)'
;MLEKRNFAHNKQFTPGDESGFINGQGAGEVAKMKYGICTMAWNGCEMIALYNAAHLLGRHEELRDICLEMYPQSSVLCGFFGSNPLVLDRYFKAHGIPFEKTYDYNAFFNALPDCRCGVLSFWNRRRVFGSLHTVMVRFDKDRGLLVEYNKFNGKTVPVPHDVRSLVTVKHLFIVGYLLP
;
A
#
# COMPACT_ATOMS: atom_id res chain seq x y z
N MET A 1 -12.64 -5.16 -19.02
CA MET A 1 -13.09 -3.95 -19.80
C MET A 1 -12.87 -2.65 -19.00
N LEU A 2 -13.33 -2.58 -17.75
CA LEU A 2 -13.15 -1.40 -16.87
C LEU A 2 -11.67 -1.12 -16.56
N GLU A 3 -10.89 -2.17 -16.28
CA GLU A 3 -9.45 -2.10 -16.00
C GLU A 3 -8.65 -1.48 -17.16
N LYS A 4 -8.96 -1.86 -18.39
CA LYS A 4 -8.30 -1.29 -19.60
C LYS A 4 -8.66 0.17 -19.81
N ARG A 5 -9.92 0.56 -19.51
CA ARG A 5 -10.36 1.96 -19.55
C ARG A 5 -9.63 2.80 -18.49
N ASN A 6 -9.52 2.27 -17.27
CA ASN A 6 -8.79 2.92 -16.20
C ASN A 6 -7.30 3.03 -16.53
N PHE A 7 -6.70 1.99 -17.10
CA PHE A 7 -5.31 2.02 -17.55
C PHE A 7 -5.07 3.15 -18.56
N ALA A 8 -5.95 3.27 -19.58
CA ALA A 8 -5.85 4.34 -20.58
C ALA A 8 -6.02 5.73 -19.94
N HIS A 9 -6.95 5.89 -19.00
CA HIS A 9 -7.14 7.12 -18.24
C HIS A 9 -5.90 7.45 -17.40
N ASN A 10 -5.31 6.46 -16.74
CA ASN A 10 -4.20 6.67 -15.81
C ASN A 10 -2.87 7.04 -16.50
N LYS A 11 -2.74 6.81 -17.81
CA LYS A 11 -1.53 7.17 -18.59
C LYS A 11 -1.18 8.65 -18.57
N GLN A 12 -2.16 9.53 -18.31
CA GLN A 12 -1.95 10.99 -18.30
C GLN A 12 -1.37 11.50 -16.96
N PHE A 13 -1.19 10.64 -15.97
CA PHE A 13 -0.72 11.01 -14.64
C PHE A 13 0.63 10.38 -14.34
N THR A 14 1.48 11.14 -13.65
CA THR A 14 2.77 10.69 -13.13
C THR A 14 2.72 10.77 -11.60
N PRO A 15 2.27 9.70 -10.92
CA PRO A 15 2.18 9.71 -9.46
C PRO A 15 3.57 9.59 -8.82
N GLY A 16 3.66 10.08 -7.60
CA GLY A 16 4.90 10.07 -6.81
C GLY A 16 5.46 11.46 -6.58
N ASP A 17 6.30 11.59 -5.58
CA ASP A 17 7.10 12.77 -5.29
C ASP A 17 8.48 12.69 -5.98
N GLU A 18 9.37 13.65 -5.70
CA GLU A 18 10.73 13.68 -6.24
C GLU A 18 11.56 12.43 -5.88
N SER A 19 11.21 11.74 -4.79
CA SER A 19 11.82 10.46 -4.38
C SER A 19 11.20 9.24 -5.07
N GLY A 20 10.14 9.43 -5.86
CA GLY A 20 9.39 8.39 -6.54
C GLY A 20 8.36 7.68 -5.68
N PHE A 21 8.26 7.98 -4.38
CA PHE A 21 7.25 7.39 -3.50
C PHE A 21 5.92 8.13 -3.55
N ILE A 22 4.83 7.41 -3.28
CA ILE A 22 3.49 7.98 -3.13
C ILE A 22 3.15 8.03 -1.64
N ASN A 23 2.97 9.24 -1.12
CA ASN A 23 2.61 9.46 0.27
C ASN A 23 1.38 10.36 0.37
N GLY A 24 0.21 9.76 0.33
CA GLY A 24 -1.08 10.42 0.38
C GLY A 24 -1.93 10.22 -0.86
N GLN A 25 -2.70 9.14 -0.88
CA GLN A 25 -3.58 8.78 -2.01
C GLN A 25 -4.63 9.84 -2.37
N GLY A 26 -4.95 10.74 -1.44
CA GLY A 26 -5.93 11.82 -1.63
C GLY A 26 -5.33 13.12 -2.17
N ALA A 27 -4.05 13.14 -2.55
CA ALA A 27 -3.34 14.35 -2.98
C ALA A 27 -2.67 14.18 -4.35
N GLY A 28 -2.39 15.31 -5.01
CA GLY A 28 -1.64 15.33 -6.26
C GLY A 28 -2.30 14.57 -7.41
N GLU A 29 -1.47 14.07 -8.30
CA GLU A 29 -1.90 13.36 -9.51
C GLU A 29 -2.53 12.00 -9.21
N VAL A 30 -2.00 11.28 -8.22
CA VAL A 30 -2.52 9.97 -7.85
C VAL A 30 -3.99 10.02 -7.45
N ALA A 31 -4.43 11.10 -6.81
CA ALA A 31 -5.83 11.27 -6.40
C ALA A 31 -6.82 11.25 -7.57
N LYS A 32 -6.36 11.64 -8.77
CA LYS A 32 -7.15 11.72 -10.00
C LYS A 32 -7.19 10.38 -10.76
N MET A 33 -6.25 9.48 -10.51
CA MET A 33 -6.18 8.17 -11.12
C MET A 33 -7.42 7.33 -10.74
N LYS A 34 -7.70 6.30 -11.53
CA LYS A 34 -8.87 5.42 -11.36
C LYS A 34 -8.45 4.01 -10.97
N TYR A 35 -9.20 3.43 -10.04
CA TYR A 35 -9.18 2.01 -9.74
C TYR A 35 -10.61 1.49 -9.62
N GLY A 36 -11.03 0.66 -10.58
CA GLY A 36 -12.42 0.27 -10.68
C GLY A 36 -13.34 1.45 -11.02
N ILE A 37 -14.46 1.55 -10.35
CA ILE A 37 -15.44 2.63 -10.53
C ILE A 37 -15.11 3.88 -9.72
N CYS A 38 -14.10 3.83 -8.86
CA CYS A 38 -13.70 4.92 -7.98
C CYS A 38 -12.36 5.55 -8.38
N THR A 39 -11.96 6.60 -7.67
CA THR A 39 -10.62 7.19 -7.77
C THR A 39 -9.65 6.53 -6.79
N MET A 40 -8.35 6.61 -7.08
CA MET A 40 -7.30 6.17 -6.16
C MET A 40 -7.39 6.87 -4.79
N ALA A 41 -7.88 8.12 -4.75
CA ALA A 41 -8.13 8.83 -3.50
C ALA A 41 -9.10 8.07 -2.56
N TRP A 42 -10.03 7.33 -3.14
CA TRP A 42 -11.02 6.56 -2.37
C TRP A 42 -10.51 5.16 -1.98
N ASN A 43 -9.90 4.44 -2.92
CA ASN A 43 -9.71 3.01 -2.80
C ASN A 43 -8.30 2.51 -3.19
N GLY A 44 -7.31 3.39 -3.36
CA GLY A 44 -6.02 3.05 -3.94
C GLY A 44 -4.97 2.54 -2.96
N CYS A 45 -5.25 2.40 -1.67
CA CYS A 45 -4.21 2.17 -0.66
C CYS A 45 -3.40 0.88 -0.90
N GLU A 46 -4.02 -0.22 -1.31
CA GLU A 46 -3.34 -1.48 -1.58
C GLU A 46 -2.39 -1.36 -2.79
N MET A 47 -2.87 -0.73 -3.87
CA MET A 47 -2.07 -0.57 -5.10
C MET A 47 -0.88 0.36 -4.86
N ILE A 48 -1.08 1.43 -4.10
CA ILE A 48 -0.01 2.36 -3.70
C ILE A 48 1.00 1.66 -2.78
N ALA A 49 0.55 0.80 -1.87
CA ALA A 49 1.46 0.05 -1.00
C ALA A 49 2.33 -0.93 -1.81
N LEU A 50 1.75 -1.62 -2.80
CA LEU A 50 2.51 -2.48 -3.73
C LEU A 50 3.51 -1.66 -4.56
N TYR A 51 3.08 -0.52 -5.12
CA TYR A 51 3.94 0.38 -5.88
C TYR A 51 5.14 0.85 -5.04
N ASN A 52 4.89 1.36 -3.82
CA ASN A 52 5.95 1.82 -2.94
C ASN A 52 6.91 0.70 -2.53
N ALA A 53 6.39 -0.51 -2.29
CA ALA A 53 7.22 -1.67 -1.99
C ALA A 53 8.08 -2.07 -3.19
N ALA A 54 7.52 -2.16 -4.39
CA ALA A 54 8.25 -2.43 -5.63
C ALA A 54 9.34 -1.38 -5.87
N HIS A 55 9.00 -0.09 -5.72
CA HIS A 55 9.94 1.01 -5.87
C HIS A 55 11.12 0.92 -4.87
N LEU A 56 10.83 0.65 -3.59
CA LEU A 56 11.88 0.46 -2.57
C LEU A 56 12.80 -0.71 -2.89
N LEU A 57 12.26 -1.76 -3.50
CA LEU A 57 13.02 -2.94 -3.94
C LEU A 57 13.82 -2.71 -5.23
N GLY A 58 13.80 -1.47 -5.79
CA GLY A 58 14.51 -1.11 -7.01
C GLY A 58 13.80 -1.56 -8.29
N ARG A 59 12.51 -1.84 -8.23
CA ARG A 59 11.68 -2.19 -9.39
C ARG A 59 10.98 -0.94 -9.90
N HIS A 60 11.14 -0.66 -11.17
CA HIS A 60 10.58 0.53 -11.81
C HIS A 60 9.25 0.19 -12.51
N GLU A 61 8.27 -0.18 -11.71
CA GLU A 61 6.93 -0.47 -12.21
C GLU A 61 6.03 0.76 -12.07
N GLU A 62 5.19 0.98 -13.07
CA GLU A 62 4.25 2.08 -13.03
C GLU A 62 2.99 1.69 -12.22
N LEU A 63 2.46 2.60 -11.41
CA LEU A 63 1.25 2.35 -10.61
C LEU A 63 0.07 1.88 -11.47
N ARG A 64 -0.06 2.40 -12.72
CA ARG A 64 -1.13 2.01 -13.65
C ARG A 64 -1.03 0.55 -14.09
N ASP A 65 0.19 0.01 -14.20
CA ASP A 65 0.43 -1.39 -14.59
C ASP A 65 0.08 -2.32 -13.44
N ILE A 66 0.47 -1.98 -12.21
CA ILE A 66 0.07 -2.68 -10.99
C ILE A 66 -1.47 -2.69 -10.86
N CYS A 67 -2.13 -1.56 -11.11
CA CYS A 67 -3.60 -1.48 -11.09
C CYS A 67 -4.23 -2.38 -12.14
N LEU A 68 -3.68 -2.43 -13.36
CA LEU A 68 -4.20 -3.28 -14.45
C LEU A 68 -4.07 -4.76 -14.11
N GLU A 69 -2.91 -5.16 -13.59
CA GLU A 69 -2.62 -6.55 -13.21
C GLU A 69 -3.48 -7.02 -12.04
N MET A 70 -3.54 -6.20 -10.99
CA MET A 70 -4.17 -6.60 -9.73
C MET A 70 -5.69 -6.47 -9.73
N TYR A 71 -6.26 -5.64 -10.62
CA TYR A 71 -7.71 -5.40 -10.64
C TYR A 71 -8.55 -6.69 -10.73
N PRO A 72 -8.31 -7.62 -11.68
CA PRO A 72 -9.16 -8.81 -11.83
C PRO A 72 -9.08 -9.79 -10.67
N GLN A 73 -8.01 -9.74 -9.88
CA GLN A 73 -7.75 -10.71 -8.81
C GLN A 73 -7.95 -10.15 -7.40
N SER A 74 -8.02 -8.83 -7.25
CA SER A 74 -8.13 -8.21 -5.92
C SER A 74 -9.31 -7.26 -5.75
N SER A 75 -9.88 -6.69 -6.83
CA SER A 75 -10.94 -5.68 -6.70
C SER A 75 -12.20 -6.24 -6.03
N VAL A 76 -12.74 -5.48 -5.08
CA VAL A 76 -13.98 -5.82 -4.37
C VAL A 76 -15.11 -4.92 -4.87
N LEU A 77 -16.20 -5.52 -5.34
CA LEU A 77 -17.36 -4.84 -5.96
C LEU A 77 -16.90 -3.78 -6.97
N CYS A 78 -16.16 -4.21 -7.99
CA CYS A 78 -15.60 -3.33 -9.03
C CYS A 78 -14.74 -2.19 -8.47
N GLY A 79 -14.08 -2.39 -7.34
CA GLY A 79 -13.25 -1.41 -6.68
C GLY A 79 -14.00 -0.45 -5.75
N PHE A 80 -15.33 -0.55 -5.59
CA PHE A 80 -16.08 0.30 -4.68
C PHE A 80 -15.60 0.17 -3.23
N PHE A 81 -15.29 -1.07 -2.79
CA PHE A 81 -14.68 -1.36 -1.49
C PHE A 81 -13.16 -1.58 -1.56
N GLY A 82 -12.49 -1.01 -2.57
CA GLY A 82 -11.04 -1.16 -2.74
C GLY A 82 -10.63 -2.54 -3.23
N SER A 83 -9.58 -3.07 -2.63
CA SER A 83 -9.01 -4.37 -2.93
C SER A 83 -9.05 -5.28 -1.71
N ASN A 84 -9.01 -6.59 -1.96
CA ASN A 84 -8.84 -7.58 -0.91
C ASN A 84 -7.35 -7.67 -0.52
N PRO A 85 -6.96 -7.26 0.70
CA PRO A 85 -5.56 -7.27 1.11
C PRO A 85 -4.99 -8.67 1.29
N LEU A 86 -5.85 -9.69 1.41
CA LEU A 86 -5.43 -11.09 1.62
C LEU A 86 -4.82 -11.73 0.36
N VAL A 87 -4.96 -11.09 -0.80
CA VAL A 87 -4.45 -11.60 -2.09
C VAL A 87 -3.29 -10.80 -2.68
N LEU A 88 -2.71 -9.86 -1.92
CA LEU A 88 -1.56 -9.07 -2.39
C LEU A 88 -0.31 -9.94 -2.62
N ASP A 89 -0.22 -11.10 -1.97
CA ASP A 89 0.82 -12.09 -2.22
C ASP A 89 0.86 -12.60 -3.68
N ARG A 90 -0.23 -12.48 -4.43
CA ARG A 90 -0.26 -12.83 -5.85
C ARG A 90 0.67 -11.95 -6.67
N TYR A 91 0.72 -10.66 -6.37
CA TYR A 91 1.67 -9.74 -6.98
C TYR A 91 3.11 -10.13 -6.68
N PHE A 92 3.45 -10.38 -5.42
CA PHE A 92 4.80 -10.77 -5.05
C PHE A 92 5.23 -12.08 -5.72
N LYS A 93 4.34 -13.07 -5.78
CA LYS A 93 4.58 -14.34 -6.48
C LYS A 93 4.80 -14.14 -7.98
N ALA A 94 3.95 -13.36 -8.64
CA ALA A 94 4.04 -13.11 -10.08
C ALA A 94 5.35 -12.42 -10.47
N HIS A 95 5.87 -11.58 -9.58
CA HIS A 95 7.11 -10.82 -9.80
C HIS A 95 8.36 -11.46 -9.19
N GLY A 96 8.25 -12.67 -8.62
CA GLY A 96 9.39 -13.36 -8.00
C GLY A 96 9.98 -12.61 -6.80
N ILE A 97 9.15 -11.83 -6.08
CA ILE A 97 9.55 -11.12 -4.88
C ILE A 97 9.39 -12.07 -3.69
N PRO A 98 10.46 -12.40 -2.96
CA PRO A 98 10.34 -13.21 -1.76
C PRO A 98 9.54 -12.46 -0.69
N PHE A 99 8.70 -13.17 0.02
CA PHE A 99 7.89 -12.59 1.10
C PHE A 99 7.51 -13.63 2.14
N GLU A 100 7.27 -13.16 3.35
CA GLU A 100 6.60 -13.92 4.41
C GLU A 100 5.25 -13.25 4.72
N LYS A 101 4.18 -14.05 4.75
CA LYS A 101 2.83 -13.59 5.07
C LYS A 101 2.47 -13.96 6.49
N THR A 102 2.03 -13.00 7.27
CA THR A 102 1.62 -13.23 8.66
C THR A 102 0.30 -12.55 9.00
N TYR A 103 -0.44 -13.16 9.91
CA TYR A 103 -1.65 -12.61 10.53
C TYR A 103 -1.42 -12.21 11.99
N ASP A 104 -0.19 -12.40 12.47
CA ASP A 104 0.20 -12.05 13.83
C ASP A 104 0.89 -10.70 13.88
N TYR A 105 0.31 -9.79 14.65
CA TYR A 105 0.84 -8.45 14.87
C TYR A 105 2.28 -8.45 15.42
N ASN A 106 2.54 -9.29 16.42
CA ASN A 106 3.86 -9.31 17.06
C ASN A 106 4.89 -9.93 16.11
N ALA A 107 4.54 -11.01 15.43
CA ALA A 107 5.43 -11.63 14.44
C ALA A 107 5.83 -10.62 13.37
N PHE A 108 4.86 -9.85 12.83
CA PHE A 108 5.14 -8.82 11.84
C PHE A 108 6.14 -7.77 12.35
N PHE A 109 5.86 -7.13 13.48
CA PHE A 109 6.69 -6.03 13.97
C PHE A 109 8.03 -6.49 14.56
N ASN A 110 8.13 -7.73 15.03
CA ASN A 110 9.40 -8.29 15.49
C ASN A 110 10.34 -8.62 14.31
N ALA A 111 9.81 -9.09 13.20
CA ALA A 111 10.61 -9.44 12.03
C ALA A 111 10.91 -8.24 11.09
N LEU A 112 10.09 -7.19 11.11
CA LEU A 112 10.23 -6.03 10.23
C LEU A 112 11.62 -5.38 10.24
N PRO A 113 12.35 -5.27 11.38
CA PRO A 113 13.72 -4.69 11.40
C PRO A 113 14.73 -5.46 10.55
N ASP A 114 14.48 -6.74 10.27
CA ASP A 114 15.37 -7.59 9.46
C ASP A 114 14.95 -7.67 7.99
N CYS A 115 13.84 -7.02 7.64
CA CYS A 115 13.31 -6.93 6.28
C CYS A 115 13.65 -5.58 5.63
N ARG A 116 13.65 -5.53 4.31
CA ARG A 116 13.77 -4.27 3.56
C ARG A 116 12.54 -3.39 3.78
N CYS A 117 11.36 -4.01 3.75
CA CYS A 117 10.10 -3.36 4.09
C CYS A 117 9.01 -4.39 4.43
N GLY A 118 7.86 -3.89 4.83
CA GLY A 118 6.64 -4.65 4.97
C GLY A 118 5.46 -3.91 4.33
N VAL A 119 4.48 -4.68 3.88
CA VAL A 119 3.17 -4.16 3.50
C VAL A 119 2.18 -4.67 4.52
N LEU A 120 1.46 -3.77 5.17
CA LEU A 120 0.50 -4.17 6.20
C LEU A 120 -0.86 -3.55 5.98
N SER A 121 -1.89 -4.32 6.27
CA SER A 121 -3.28 -3.91 6.21
C SER A 121 -3.92 -3.96 7.59
N PHE A 122 -4.65 -2.94 7.92
CA PHE A 122 -5.29 -2.79 9.22
C PHE A 122 -6.62 -2.05 9.09
N TRP A 123 -7.49 -2.24 10.10
CA TRP A 123 -8.75 -1.53 10.19
C TRP A 123 -8.54 -0.16 10.83
N ASN A 124 -8.68 0.89 10.05
CA ASN A 124 -8.51 2.28 10.50
C ASN A 124 -9.79 2.77 11.19
N ARG A 125 -9.95 2.39 12.46
CA ARG A 125 -11.14 2.69 13.23
C ARG A 125 -11.00 4.05 13.94
N ARG A 126 -11.42 5.11 13.28
CA ARG A 126 -11.59 6.40 13.98
C ARG A 126 -13.00 6.63 14.50
N ARG A 127 -14.02 5.90 13.99
CA ARG A 127 -15.44 5.97 14.38
C ARG A 127 -16.13 4.64 14.09
N VAL A 128 -17.46 4.57 14.31
CA VAL A 128 -18.29 3.38 14.07
C VAL A 128 -18.13 2.82 12.63
N PHE A 129 -17.89 3.70 11.65
CA PHE A 129 -17.61 3.34 10.26
C PHE A 129 -16.11 3.48 10.01
N GLY A 130 -15.34 2.47 10.35
CA GLY A 130 -13.92 2.38 9.97
C GLY A 130 -13.76 1.96 8.52
N SER A 131 -12.55 2.12 7.99
CA SER A 131 -12.14 1.63 6.67
C SER A 131 -10.89 0.79 6.78
N LEU A 132 -10.76 -0.18 5.89
CA LEU A 132 -9.50 -0.87 5.67
C LEU A 132 -8.48 0.11 5.13
N HIS A 133 -7.27 0.06 5.62
CA HIS A 133 -6.15 0.81 5.07
C HIS A 133 -4.91 -0.07 4.95
N THR A 134 -4.17 0.14 3.88
CA THR A 134 -2.93 -0.59 3.59
C THR A 134 -1.81 0.41 3.37
N VAL A 135 -0.67 0.15 3.99
CA VAL A 135 0.52 0.98 3.90
C VAL A 135 1.76 0.12 3.64
N MET A 136 2.75 0.69 3.00
CA MET A 136 4.10 0.16 3.01
C MET A 136 4.85 0.79 4.18
N VAL A 137 5.64 -0.02 4.87
CA VAL A 137 6.44 0.39 6.04
C VAL A 137 7.86 -0.13 5.92
N ARG A 138 8.80 0.61 6.44
CA ARG A 138 10.18 0.12 6.67
C ARG A 138 10.66 0.54 8.05
N PHE A 139 11.58 -0.23 8.59
CA PHE A 139 12.25 0.12 9.84
C PHE A 139 13.54 0.89 9.54
N ASP A 140 13.65 2.11 10.08
CA ASP A 140 14.87 2.91 10.05
C ASP A 140 15.73 2.49 11.25
N LYS A 141 16.75 1.67 11.00
CA LYS A 141 17.63 1.10 12.05
C LYS A 141 18.44 2.19 12.76
N ASP A 142 18.83 3.24 12.05
CA ASP A 142 19.68 4.31 12.61
C ASP A 142 18.91 5.15 13.63
N ARG A 143 17.62 5.33 13.40
CA ARG A 143 16.73 6.12 14.26
C ARG A 143 15.88 5.27 15.21
N GLY A 144 15.81 3.96 15.00
CA GLY A 144 14.93 3.07 15.74
C GLY A 144 13.42 3.36 15.50
N LEU A 145 13.08 3.90 14.32
CA LEU A 145 11.74 4.39 14.02
C LEU A 145 11.12 3.67 12.82
N LEU A 146 9.79 3.60 12.83
CA LEU A 146 9.02 3.14 11.69
C LEU A 146 8.77 4.29 10.72
N VAL A 147 9.05 4.07 9.44
CA VAL A 147 8.71 4.98 8.34
C VAL A 147 7.53 4.41 7.58
N GLU A 148 6.42 5.13 7.57
CA GLU A 148 5.20 4.76 6.86
C GLU A 148 5.05 5.54 5.56
N TYR A 149 4.55 4.87 4.53
CA TYR A 149 4.22 5.47 3.24
C TYR A 149 2.72 5.35 2.97
N ASN A 150 2.13 6.40 2.42
CA ASN A 150 0.69 6.51 2.11
C ASN A 150 -0.23 6.65 3.34
N LYS A 151 0.26 7.20 4.44
CA LYS A 151 -0.60 7.53 5.59
C LYS A 151 -1.06 8.99 5.60
N PHE A 152 -0.23 9.89 5.14
CA PHE A 152 -0.45 11.33 5.27
C PHE A 152 -0.87 11.95 3.94
N ASN A 153 -2.13 12.41 3.85
CA ASN A 153 -2.59 13.16 2.70
C ASN A 153 -1.87 14.51 2.58
N GLY A 154 -1.42 14.84 1.38
CA GLY A 154 -0.75 16.12 1.08
C GLY A 154 0.69 16.21 1.60
N LYS A 155 1.27 15.13 2.09
CA LYS A 155 2.70 15.05 2.42
C LYS A 155 3.45 14.42 1.27
N THR A 156 4.55 15.03 0.87
CA THR A 156 5.41 14.51 -0.18
C THR A 156 6.48 13.57 0.34
N VAL A 157 6.82 13.66 1.61
CA VAL A 157 7.81 12.82 2.27
C VAL A 157 7.19 12.04 3.44
N PRO A 158 7.59 10.79 3.67
CA PRO A 158 7.13 10.03 4.81
C PRO A 158 7.67 10.62 6.11
N VAL A 159 6.88 10.55 7.16
CA VAL A 159 7.26 11.01 8.50
C VAL A 159 7.60 9.80 9.35
N PRO A 160 8.77 9.76 10.00
CA PRO A 160 9.12 8.69 10.93
C PRO A 160 8.15 8.60 12.09
N HIS A 161 7.79 7.38 12.48
CA HIS A 161 6.91 7.09 13.60
C HIS A 161 7.54 6.06 14.53
N ASP A 162 7.15 6.10 15.80
CA ASP A 162 7.38 4.96 16.69
C ASP A 162 6.62 3.74 16.14
N VAL A 163 7.28 2.57 16.12
CA VAL A 163 6.70 1.31 15.63
C VAL A 163 5.32 1.02 16.23
N ARG A 164 5.10 1.42 17.49
CA ARG A 164 3.82 1.20 18.19
C ARG A 164 2.72 2.15 17.80
N SER A 165 3.03 3.22 17.09
CA SER A 165 2.03 4.25 16.73
C SER A 165 1.20 3.93 15.51
N LEU A 166 1.64 3.00 14.66
CA LEU A 166 0.98 2.66 13.39
C LEU A 166 -0.35 1.94 13.60
N VAL A 167 -0.29 0.85 14.37
CA VAL A 167 -1.48 0.06 14.75
C VAL A 167 -1.50 -0.02 16.27
N THR A 168 -2.21 0.91 16.89
CA THR A 168 -2.24 1.06 18.35
C THR A 168 -2.96 -0.07 19.08
N VAL A 169 -3.79 -0.84 18.35
CA VAL A 169 -4.58 -1.94 18.91
C VAL A 169 -4.39 -3.18 18.06
N LYS A 170 -3.84 -4.25 18.64
CA LYS A 170 -3.51 -5.50 17.94
C LYS A 170 -4.65 -6.11 17.14
N HIS A 171 -5.88 -6.06 17.62
CA HIS A 171 -7.04 -6.65 16.93
C HIS A 171 -7.47 -5.88 15.68
N LEU A 172 -6.88 -4.71 15.43
CA LEU A 172 -7.07 -3.96 14.19
C LEU A 172 -6.14 -4.42 13.06
N PHE A 173 -5.07 -5.15 13.37
CA PHE A 173 -4.17 -5.74 12.39
C PHE A 173 -4.89 -6.87 11.63
N ILE A 174 -4.76 -6.89 10.32
CA ILE A 174 -5.44 -7.88 9.47
C ILE A 174 -4.43 -8.83 8.85
N VAL A 175 -3.46 -8.31 8.11
CA VAL A 175 -2.43 -9.10 7.44
C VAL A 175 -1.19 -8.25 7.21
N GLY A 176 -0.03 -8.86 7.32
CA GLY A 176 1.25 -8.29 6.96
C GLY A 176 2.02 -9.17 5.98
N TYR A 177 2.79 -8.53 5.12
CA TYR A 177 3.72 -9.14 4.19
C TYR A 177 5.09 -8.55 4.47
N LEU A 178 6.03 -9.37 4.88
CA LEU A 178 7.42 -9.01 5.13
C LEU A 178 8.24 -9.30 3.87
N LEU A 179 9.02 -8.33 3.43
CA LEU A 179 9.83 -8.40 2.21
C LEU A 179 11.31 -8.31 2.61
N PRO A 180 12.02 -9.44 2.63
CA PRO A 180 13.42 -9.52 3.09
C PRO A 180 14.42 -8.80 2.19
#